data_f7b4e35cb8a7705ea73ce97833ffb6ff
#
_entry.id   f7b4e35cb8a7705ea73ce97833ffb6ff
#
_cell.length_a   1.000
_cell.length_b   1.000
_cell.length_c   1.000
_cell.angle_alpha   90.00
_cell.angle_beta   90.00
_cell.angle_gamma   90.00
#
_symmetry.space_group_name_H-M   'P 1'
#
loop_
_entity.id
_entity.type
_entity.pdbx_description
1 polymer ?
#
loop_
_entity_poly.entity_id
_entity_poly.type
_entity_poly.pdbx_seq_one_letter_code
_entity_poly.pdbx_strand_id
1 'polypeptide(L)'
;LTLYLNAQEVVTMMTIGDQPDLLALGYLVNQNMLKIGDEVTAVDYDEDLGVVVVRTGHKTNFEEKMKKKVRTSGCAQGTIFGDVIDAFETIKLPSNTKLKTSWLYELTKAINTEPSLYLKAGAIHGCVLCEGEQPLVYMEDVGRHNAVDKVAGWMFQNKIDPSNKMFYTTGRLTSEMV
;
A
#
# COMPACT_ATOMS: atom_id res chain seq x y z
N LEU A 1 -12.74 6.46 -4.21
CA LEU A 1 -11.56 7.24 -4.57
C LEU A 1 -11.10 6.85 -5.96
N THR A 2 -11.01 7.82 -6.88
CA THR A 2 -10.47 7.60 -8.23
C THR A 2 -9.08 8.19 -8.32
N LEU A 3 -8.10 7.35 -8.69
CA LEU A 3 -6.70 7.72 -8.83
C LEU A 3 -6.36 8.06 -10.28
N TYR A 4 -5.72 9.21 -10.45
CA TYR A 4 -5.10 9.63 -11.71
C TYR A 4 -3.57 9.71 -11.54
N LEU A 5 -2.86 9.26 -12.56
CA LEU A 5 -1.43 9.52 -12.71
C LEU A 5 -1.25 10.49 -13.89
N ASN A 6 -0.79 11.71 -13.58
CA ASN A 6 -0.81 12.83 -14.51
C ASN A 6 -2.23 13.09 -15.04
N ALA A 7 -2.47 12.92 -16.33
CA ALA A 7 -3.77 13.14 -16.96
C ALA A 7 -4.55 11.83 -17.22
N GLN A 8 -4.09 10.69 -16.70
CA GLN A 8 -4.67 9.38 -17.02
C GLN A 8 -5.28 8.74 -15.79
N GLU A 9 -6.54 8.29 -15.90
CA GLU A 9 -7.21 7.51 -14.89
C GLU A 9 -6.56 6.12 -14.77
N VAL A 10 -6.20 5.75 -13.55
CA VAL A 10 -5.54 4.47 -13.24
C VAL A 10 -6.54 3.45 -12.71
N VAL A 11 -7.24 3.82 -11.65
CA VAL A 11 -8.13 2.92 -10.91
C VAL A 11 -9.14 3.70 -10.07
N THR A 12 -10.31 3.10 -9.84
CA THR A 12 -11.25 3.54 -8.80
C THR A 12 -11.29 2.48 -7.70
N MET A 13 -11.10 2.91 -6.44
CA MET A 13 -11.00 2.07 -5.26
C MET A 13 -12.07 2.41 -4.24
N MET A 14 -12.60 1.39 -3.56
CA MET A 14 -13.42 1.57 -2.36
C MET A 14 -12.49 1.67 -1.15
N THR A 15 -12.58 2.77 -0.40
CA THR A 15 -11.72 3.07 0.75
C THR A 15 -12.55 3.73 1.85
N ILE A 16 -12.03 3.78 3.07
CA ILE A 16 -12.63 4.55 4.18
C ILE A 16 -12.44 6.06 4.02
N GLY A 17 -11.65 6.50 3.03
CA GLY A 17 -11.48 7.91 2.67
C GLY A 17 -10.39 8.66 3.42
N ASP A 18 -9.72 8.04 4.39
CA ASP A 18 -8.56 8.62 5.05
C ASP A 18 -7.27 8.42 4.25
N GLN A 19 -6.29 9.30 4.42
CA GLN A 19 -4.96 9.23 3.81
C GLN A 19 -5.00 8.96 2.28
N PRO A 20 -5.82 9.69 1.48
CA PRO A 20 -5.98 9.43 0.05
C PRO A 20 -4.68 9.61 -0.74
N ASP A 21 -3.83 10.52 -0.33
CA ASP A 21 -2.50 10.78 -0.87
C ASP A 21 -1.55 9.58 -0.68
N LEU A 22 -1.51 9.03 0.52
CA LEU A 22 -0.70 7.84 0.82
C LEU A 22 -1.22 6.61 0.07
N LEU A 23 -2.56 6.43 0.01
CA LEU A 23 -3.17 5.36 -0.77
C LEU A 23 -2.78 5.45 -2.24
N ALA A 24 -2.84 6.65 -2.82
CA ALA A 24 -2.50 6.88 -4.21
C ALA A 24 -1.03 6.58 -4.51
N LEU A 25 -0.12 7.14 -3.71
CA LEU A 25 1.31 6.92 -3.85
C LEU A 25 1.67 5.45 -3.71
N GLY A 26 1.16 4.79 -2.68
CA GLY A 26 1.46 3.40 -2.41
C GLY A 26 0.91 2.46 -3.47
N TYR A 27 -0.31 2.69 -3.95
CA TYR A 27 -0.84 1.95 -5.08
C TYR A 27 0.08 2.03 -6.30
N LEU A 28 0.53 3.25 -6.66
CA LEU A 28 1.42 3.44 -7.82
C LEU A 28 2.78 2.76 -7.62
N VAL A 29 3.33 2.79 -6.41
CA VAL A 29 4.58 2.09 -6.06
C VAL A 29 4.41 0.58 -6.17
N ASN A 30 3.37 0.02 -5.54
CA ASN A 30 3.11 -1.41 -5.53
C ASN A 30 2.74 -1.95 -6.92
N GLN A 31 2.16 -1.11 -7.79
CA GLN A 31 1.91 -1.44 -9.19
C GLN A 31 3.12 -1.13 -10.10
N ASN A 32 4.28 -0.81 -9.52
CA ASN A 32 5.52 -0.50 -10.25
C ASN A 32 5.36 0.65 -11.28
N MET A 33 4.42 1.57 -11.04
CA MET A 33 4.22 2.78 -11.83
C MET A 33 5.04 3.96 -11.33
N LEU A 34 5.38 3.94 -10.04
CA LEU A 34 6.38 4.80 -9.40
C LEU A 34 7.51 3.93 -8.86
N LYS A 35 8.73 4.41 -8.97
CA LYS A 35 9.93 3.76 -8.41
C LYS A 35 10.49 4.60 -7.28
N ILE A 36 11.19 3.95 -6.35
CA ILE A 36 11.98 4.66 -5.34
C ILE A 36 12.98 5.58 -6.07
N GLY A 37 12.87 6.89 -5.79
CA GLY A 37 13.70 7.92 -6.43
C GLY A 37 13.00 8.69 -7.56
N ASP A 38 11.80 8.27 -8.00
CA ASP A 38 11.01 9.07 -8.93
C ASP A 38 10.54 10.36 -8.24
N GLU A 39 10.59 11.46 -8.99
CA GLU A 39 10.14 12.77 -8.52
C GLU A 39 8.62 12.89 -8.69
N VAL A 40 7.93 12.95 -7.55
CA VAL A 40 6.52 13.33 -7.49
C VAL A 40 6.46 14.86 -7.29
N THR A 41 5.91 15.56 -8.26
CA THR A 41 5.84 17.03 -8.24
C THR A 41 4.64 17.58 -7.49
N ALA A 42 3.54 16.83 -7.45
CA ALA A 42 2.35 17.16 -6.68
C ALA A 42 1.48 15.92 -6.43
N VAL A 43 0.72 15.96 -5.34
CA VAL A 43 -0.40 15.06 -5.06
C VAL A 43 -1.58 15.96 -4.71
N ASP A 44 -2.57 16.01 -5.57
CA ASP A 44 -3.75 16.88 -5.45
C ASP A 44 -4.97 16.00 -5.14
N TYR A 45 -5.64 16.23 -4.02
CA TYR A 45 -6.85 15.54 -3.63
C TYR A 45 -8.06 16.48 -3.66
N ASP A 46 -9.09 16.08 -4.38
CA ASP A 46 -10.40 16.72 -4.40
C ASP A 46 -11.41 15.84 -3.66
N GLU A 47 -11.82 16.29 -2.47
CA GLU A 47 -12.72 15.54 -1.59
C GLU A 47 -14.14 15.44 -2.17
N ASP A 48 -14.64 16.52 -2.80
CA ASP A 48 -15.99 16.58 -3.34
C ASP A 48 -16.16 15.62 -4.52
N LEU A 49 -15.13 15.48 -5.34
CA LEU A 49 -15.13 14.56 -6.48
C LEU A 49 -14.64 13.16 -6.09
N GLY A 50 -14.01 13.01 -4.94
CA GLY A 50 -13.36 11.77 -4.55
C GLY A 50 -12.23 11.37 -5.49
N VAL A 51 -11.44 12.36 -5.96
CA VAL A 51 -10.38 12.19 -6.95
C VAL A 51 -9.04 12.56 -6.36
N VAL A 52 -8.02 11.73 -6.60
CA VAL A 52 -6.62 12.04 -6.28
C VAL A 52 -5.79 12.00 -7.56
N VAL A 53 -4.99 13.03 -7.79
CA VAL A 53 -4.10 13.16 -8.95
C VAL A 53 -2.65 13.20 -8.47
N VAL A 54 -1.87 12.20 -8.85
CA VAL A 54 -0.42 12.17 -8.63
C VAL A 54 0.27 12.68 -9.89
N ARG A 55 1.14 13.68 -9.75
CA ARG A 55 1.89 14.29 -10.86
C ARG A 55 3.37 13.96 -10.75
N THR A 56 3.95 13.59 -11.88
CA THR A 56 5.39 13.31 -12.01
C THR A 56 6.03 14.18 -13.07
N GLY A 57 7.33 14.43 -12.93
CA GLY A 57 8.09 15.27 -13.86
C GLY A 57 8.37 14.62 -15.22
N HIS A 58 8.10 13.34 -15.39
CA HIS A 58 8.37 12.61 -16.64
C HIS A 58 7.14 11.80 -17.09
N LYS A 59 7.14 11.44 -18.38
CA LYS A 59 6.10 10.61 -18.96
C LYS A 59 6.16 9.20 -18.35
N THR A 60 5.00 8.69 -17.98
CA THR A 60 4.85 7.34 -17.43
C THR A 60 4.70 6.31 -18.54
N ASN A 61 5.02 5.07 -18.25
CA ASN A 61 4.78 3.93 -19.13
C ASN A 61 3.38 3.32 -18.93
N PHE A 62 2.42 4.14 -18.48
CA PHE A 62 1.07 3.72 -18.12
C PHE A 62 0.35 2.96 -19.23
N GLU A 63 0.43 3.43 -20.49
CA GLU A 63 -0.25 2.80 -21.63
C GLU A 63 0.24 1.37 -21.90
N GLU A 64 1.54 1.12 -21.72
CA GLU A 64 2.11 -0.22 -21.87
C GLU A 64 1.64 -1.14 -20.74
N LYS A 65 1.57 -0.61 -19.52
CA LYS A 65 1.12 -1.37 -18.35
C LYS A 65 -0.36 -1.69 -18.40
N MET A 66 -1.21 -0.78 -18.87
CA MET A 66 -2.64 -1.03 -19.03
C MET A 66 -2.96 -2.22 -19.95
N LYS A 67 -2.10 -2.53 -20.91
CA LYS A 67 -2.28 -3.70 -21.79
C LYS A 67 -2.10 -5.03 -21.05
N LYS A 68 -1.40 -5.03 -19.93
CA LYS A 68 -1.12 -6.21 -19.10
C LYS A 68 -2.01 -6.30 -17.85
N LYS A 69 -3.15 -5.62 -17.86
CA LYS A 69 -4.08 -5.57 -16.74
C LYS A 69 -4.70 -6.92 -16.43
N VAL A 70 -4.46 -7.45 -15.23
CA VAL A 70 -5.08 -8.67 -14.69
C VAL A 70 -6.05 -8.28 -13.59
N ARG A 71 -7.27 -8.82 -13.63
CA ARG A 71 -8.26 -8.65 -12.56
C ARG A 71 -8.05 -9.73 -11.52
N THR A 72 -7.83 -9.32 -10.26
CA THR A 72 -7.79 -10.25 -9.14
C THR A 72 -9.18 -10.43 -8.53
N SER A 73 -9.48 -11.63 -8.04
CA SER A 73 -10.71 -11.91 -7.31
C SER A 73 -10.62 -11.40 -5.88
N GLY A 74 -11.31 -10.32 -5.53
CA GLY A 74 -11.37 -9.79 -4.17
C GLY A 74 -12.43 -8.70 -4.01
N CYS A 75 -12.74 -8.31 -2.77
CA CYS A 75 -13.80 -7.33 -2.43
C CYS A 75 -13.54 -5.91 -2.94
N ALA A 76 -12.33 -5.55 -3.30
CA ALA A 76 -12.00 -4.39 -4.11
C ALA A 76 -11.69 -4.88 -5.52
N GLN A 77 -11.96 -4.08 -6.54
CA GLN A 77 -11.55 -4.41 -7.90
C GLN A 77 -10.01 -4.38 -7.96
N GLY A 78 -9.38 -5.42 -7.41
CA GLY A 78 -7.94 -5.60 -7.46
C GLY A 78 -7.50 -5.69 -8.90
N THR A 79 -6.79 -4.68 -9.36
CA THR A 79 -6.09 -4.71 -10.62
C THR A 79 -4.62 -4.87 -10.31
N ILE A 80 -4.03 -5.97 -10.76
CA ILE A 80 -2.58 -6.18 -10.76
C ILE A 80 -2.12 -6.09 -12.20
N PHE A 81 -1.03 -5.40 -12.42
CA PHE A 81 -0.39 -5.34 -13.72
C PHE A 81 0.59 -6.49 -13.86
N GLY A 82 0.62 -7.15 -15.01
CA GLY A 82 1.36 -8.40 -15.23
C GLY A 82 2.86 -8.33 -14.94
N ASP A 83 3.47 -7.16 -15.08
CA ASP A 83 4.89 -6.94 -14.75
C ASP A 83 5.17 -7.04 -13.24
N VAL A 84 4.17 -6.85 -12.38
CA VAL A 84 4.32 -7.09 -10.93
C VAL A 84 4.46 -8.57 -10.67
N ILE A 85 3.67 -9.40 -11.36
CA ILE A 85 3.75 -10.87 -11.27
C ILE A 85 5.11 -11.36 -11.77
N ASP A 86 5.59 -10.82 -12.90
CA ASP A 86 6.91 -11.17 -13.46
C ASP A 86 8.06 -10.78 -12.51
N ALA A 87 7.90 -9.69 -11.74
CA ALA A 87 8.88 -9.25 -10.75
C ALA A 87 8.98 -10.19 -9.54
N PHE A 88 7.91 -10.89 -9.16
CA PHE A 88 7.92 -11.82 -8.03
C PHE A 88 9.00 -12.90 -8.13
N GLU A 89 9.22 -13.44 -9.33
CA GLU A 89 10.23 -14.48 -9.54
C GLU A 89 11.66 -13.99 -9.32
N THR A 90 11.87 -12.68 -9.35
CA THR A 90 13.20 -12.05 -9.19
C THR A 90 13.48 -11.56 -7.78
N ILE A 91 12.44 -11.38 -6.94
CA ILE A 91 12.58 -10.90 -5.57
C ILE A 91 13.10 -12.01 -4.67
N LYS A 92 14.24 -11.76 -4.03
CA LYS A 92 14.81 -12.67 -3.02
C LYS A 92 14.63 -12.05 -1.65
N LEU A 93 13.78 -12.65 -0.85
CA LEU A 93 13.65 -12.26 0.56
C LEU A 93 14.88 -12.72 1.34
N PRO A 94 15.33 -11.96 2.36
CA PRO A 94 16.44 -12.36 3.22
C PRO A 94 16.12 -13.68 3.94
N SER A 95 16.93 -14.70 3.74
CA SER A 95 16.72 -16.04 4.33
C SER A 95 17.10 -16.14 5.81
N ASN A 96 17.80 -15.15 6.34
CA ASN A 96 18.33 -15.13 7.71
C ASN A 96 17.54 -14.23 8.66
N THR A 97 16.41 -13.70 8.23
CA THR A 97 15.52 -12.87 9.07
C THR A 97 14.93 -13.71 10.19
N LYS A 98 15.04 -13.23 11.42
CA LYS A 98 14.49 -13.91 12.60
C LYS A 98 13.43 -13.02 13.26
N LEU A 99 12.27 -13.59 13.49
CA LEU A 99 11.20 -12.99 14.28
C LEU A 99 11.29 -13.50 15.71
N LYS A 100 11.37 -12.59 16.69
CA LYS A 100 11.25 -12.95 18.10
C LYS A 100 9.78 -13.01 18.49
N THR A 101 9.36 -14.08 19.12
CA THR A 101 7.96 -14.25 19.58
C THR A 101 7.53 -13.13 20.52
N SER A 102 8.45 -12.58 21.35
CA SER A 102 8.18 -11.44 22.23
C SER A 102 7.72 -10.20 21.45
N TRP A 103 8.30 -9.95 20.26
CA TRP A 103 7.90 -8.82 19.42
C TRP A 103 6.45 -8.91 18.98
N LEU A 104 5.99 -10.12 18.68
CA LEU A 104 4.60 -10.34 18.27
C LEU A 104 3.61 -10.01 19.41
N TYR A 105 3.95 -10.38 20.64
CA TYR A 105 3.11 -10.05 21.80
C TYR A 105 3.06 -8.56 22.10
N GLU A 106 4.20 -7.88 22.09
CA GLU A 106 4.26 -6.44 22.33
C GLU A 106 3.56 -5.66 21.20
N LEU A 107 3.75 -6.09 19.95
CA LEU A 107 3.10 -5.48 18.81
C LEU A 107 1.58 -5.62 18.87
N THR A 108 1.05 -6.82 19.13
CA THR A 108 -0.40 -7.03 19.25
C THR A 108 -1.00 -6.24 20.40
N LYS A 109 -0.28 -6.10 21.49
CA LYS A 109 -0.68 -5.23 22.62
C LYS A 109 -0.74 -3.76 22.20
N ALA A 110 0.30 -3.26 21.51
CA ALA A 110 0.34 -1.88 21.03
C ALA A 110 -0.81 -1.58 20.06
N ILE A 111 -1.05 -2.45 19.08
CA ILE A 111 -2.12 -2.29 18.09
C ILE A 111 -3.50 -2.28 18.74
N ASN A 112 -3.74 -3.12 19.74
CA ASN A 112 -5.03 -3.21 20.44
C ASN A 112 -5.30 -2.02 21.37
N THR A 113 -4.33 -1.15 21.62
CA THR A 113 -4.50 0.08 22.41
C THR A 113 -4.72 1.32 21.55
N GLU A 114 -4.40 1.26 20.26
CA GLU A 114 -4.62 2.39 19.36
C GLU A 114 -6.12 2.60 19.08
N PRO A 115 -6.60 3.85 19.10
CA PRO A 115 -7.97 4.15 18.70
C PRO A 115 -8.12 3.90 17.19
N SER A 116 -8.72 2.80 16.80
CA SER A 116 -8.86 2.41 15.40
C SER A 116 -10.30 2.06 15.05
N LEU A 117 -10.65 2.22 13.78
CA LEU A 117 -11.92 1.75 13.24
C LEU A 117 -11.98 0.23 13.22
N TYR A 118 -10.83 -0.45 13.04
CA TYR A 118 -10.75 -1.90 13.13
C TYR A 118 -11.28 -2.43 14.46
N LEU A 119 -10.83 -1.83 15.58
CA LEU A 119 -11.30 -2.22 16.92
C LEU A 119 -12.76 -1.86 17.17
N LYS A 120 -13.24 -0.77 16.59
CA LYS A 120 -14.62 -0.30 16.77
C LYS A 120 -15.64 -1.04 15.92
N ALA A 121 -15.31 -1.29 14.65
CA ALA A 121 -16.26 -1.82 13.66
C ALA A 121 -16.02 -3.31 13.34
N GLY A 122 -14.81 -3.83 13.51
CA GLY A 122 -14.45 -5.22 13.19
C GLY A 122 -14.57 -5.60 11.70
N ALA A 123 -14.87 -4.62 10.84
CA ALA A 123 -15.20 -4.83 9.43
C ALA A 123 -14.15 -4.26 8.46
N ILE A 124 -13.01 -3.84 8.97
CA ILE A 124 -11.90 -3.28 8.19
C ILE A 124 -10.60 -4.01 8.53
N HIS A 125 -9.55 -3.73 7.78
CA HIS A 125 -8.24 -4.34 7.95
C HIS A 125 -7.22 -3.32 8.43
N GLY A 126 -6.44 -3.68 9.45
CA GLY A 126 -5.30 -2.91 9.94
C GLY A 126 -3.99 -3.49 9.43
N CYS A 127 -3.06 -2.63 9.08
CA CYS A 127 -1.70 -2.94 8.69
C CYS A 127 -0.70 -2.09 9.47
N VAL A 128 0.40 -2.68 9.89
CA VAL A 128 1.46 -2.01 10.66
C VAL A 128 2.80 -2.33 10.06
N LEU A 129 3.60 -1.29 9.84
CA LEU A 129 5.03 -1.44 9.60
C LEU A 129 5.77 -1.29 10.93
N CYS A 130 6.69 -2.20 11.21
CA CYS A 130 7.42 -2.24 12.48
C CYS A 130 8.92 -2.36 12.27
N GLU A 131 9.66 -1.89 13.26
CA GLU A 131 11.08 -2.20 13.42
C GLU A 131 11.27 -2.91 14.76
N GLY A 132 11.56 -4.21 14.73
CA GLY A 132 11.48 -5.04 15.92
C GLY A 132 10.06 -5.03 16.50
N GLU A 133 9.92 -4.69 17.78
CA GLU A 133 8.63 -4.55 18.48
C GLU A 133 8.01 -3.16 18.36
N GLN A 134 8.69 -2.20 17.73
CA GLN A 134 8.25 -0.82 17.63
C GLN A 134 7.37 -0.61 16.39
N PRO A 135 6.09 -0.24 16.55
CA PRO A 135 5.26 0.21 15.42
C PRO A 135 5.80 1.54 14.90
N LEU A 136 6.01 1.63 13.59
CA LEU A 136 6.40 2.87 12.90
C LEU A 136 5.19 3.62 12.35
N VAL A 137 4.26 2.88 11.77
CA VAL A 137 3.03 3.41 11.21
C VAL A 137 1.93 2.35 11.24
N TYR A 138 0.71 2.77 11.56
CA TYR A 138 -0.52 1.99 11.48
C TYR A 138 -1.43 2.59 10.43
N MET A 139 -1.92 1.76 9.51
CA MET A 139 -2.88 2.13 8.48
C MET A 139 -4.04 1.14 8.46
N GLU A 140 -5.24 1.63 8.17
CA GLU A 140 -6.42 0.78 8.09
C GLU A 140 -7.28 1.13 6.87
N ASP A 141 -8.01 0.14 6.35
CA ASP A 141 -8.95 0.31 5.25
C ASP A 141 -9.95 -0.85 5.18
N VAL A 142 -11.08 -0.63 4.49
CA VAL A 142 -12.03 -1.71 4.15
C VAL A 142 -11.39 -2.77 3.26
N GLY A 143 -10.48 -2.37 2.38
CA GLY A 143 -9.67 -3.23 1.54
C GLY A 143 -8.31 -3.51 2.16
N ARG A 144 -7.97 -4.79 2.40
CA ARG A 144 -6.64 -5.15 2.92
C ARG A 144 -5.50 -4.66 2.03
N HIS A 145 -5.69 -4.66 0.69
CA HIS A 145 -4.71 -4.13 -0.26
C HIS A 145 -4.52 -2.63 -0.10
N ASN A 146 -5.61 -1.87 0.09
CA ASN A 146 -5.52 -0.44 0.32
C ASN A 146 -4.73 -0.10 1.60
N ALA A 147 -4.93 -0.88 2.68
CA ALA A 147 -4.19 -0.69 3.91
C ALA A 147 -2.67 -0.94 3.70
N VAL A 148 -2.30 -1.93 2.89
CA VAL A 148 -0.91 -2.18 2.47
C VAL A 148 -0.38 -1.03 1.62
N ASP A 149 -1.18 -0.58 0.65
CA ASP A 149 -0.80 0.54 -0.22
C ASP A 149 -0.54 1.82 0.59
N LYS A 150 -1.39 2.13 1.58
CA LYS A 150 -1.14 3.28 2.48
C LYS A 150 0.19 3.19 3.21
N VAL A 151 0.57 1.99 3.68
CA VAL A 151 1.88 1.76 4.30
C VAL A 151 3.00 1.98 3.29
N ALA A 152 2.87 1.44 2.08
CA ALA A 152 3.87 1.63 1.01
C ALA A 152 4.00 3.12 0.61
N GLY A 153 2.88 3.85 0.51
CA GLY A 153 2.87 5.29 0.26
C GLY A 153 3.57 6.08 1.36
N TRP A 154 3.32 5.72 2.62
CA TRP A 154 4.02 6.32 3.76
C TRP A 154 5.53 6.05 3.71
N MET A 155 5.94 4.82 3.38
CA MET A 155 7.35 4.48 3.20
C MET A 155 7.99 5.29 2.08
N PHE A 156 7.31 5.40 0.94
CA PHE A 156 7.79 6.18 -0.20
C PHE A 156 7.98 7.65 0.16
N GLN A 157 6.96 8.27 0.76
CA GLN A 157 6.98 9.69 1.15
C GLN A 157 8.07 10.00 2.19
N ASN A 158 8.28 9.10 3.16
CA ASN A 158 9.26 9.27 4.22
C ASN A 158 10.64 8.67 3.90
N LYS A 159 10.82 8.13 2.68
CA LYS A 159 12.07 7.49 2.23
C LYS A 159 12.56 6.39 3.20
N ILE A 160 11.63 5.58 3.68
CA ILE A 160 11.92 4.50 4.61
C ILE A 160 12.53 3.32 3.86
N ASP A 161 13.70 2.88 4.31
CA ASP A 161 14.31 1.63 3.84
C ASP A 161 13.50 0.42 4.35
N PRO A 162 13.03 -0.48 3.48
CA PRO A 162 12.30 -1.67 3.89
C PRO A 162 13.17 -2.71 4.62
N SER A 163 14.50 -2.59 4.53
CA SER A 163 15.43 -3.51 5.19
C SER A 163 15.17 -3.58 6.69
N ASN A 164 15.14 -4.77 7.25
CA ASN A 164 14.90 -5.03 8.67
C ASN A 164 13.55 -4.56 9.22
N LYS A 165 12.58 -4.28 8.34
CA LYS A 165 11.21 -3.99 8.75
C LYS A 165 10.37 -5.26 8.78
N MET A 166 9.37 -5.26 9.64
CA MET A 166 8.32 -6.27 9.68
C MET A 166 7.00 -5.65 9.27
N PHE A 167 6.23 -6.43 8.53
CA PHE A 167 4.87 -6.07 8.19
C PHE A 167 3.89 -6.98 8.93
N TYR A 168 2.94 -6.38 9.64
CA TYR A 168 1.85 -7.07 10.32
C TYR A 168 0.52 -6.65 9.73
N THR A 169 -0.38 -7.58 9.52
CA THR A 169 -1.75 -7.31 9.05
C THR A 169 -2.78 -8.16 9.76
N THR A 170 -3.96 -7.60 9.99
CA THR A 170 -5.14 -8.34 10.47
C THR A 170 -5.85 -9.08 9.34
N GLY A 171 -5.52 -8.75 8.08
CA GLY A 171 -6.07 -9.38 6.89
C GLY A 171 -5.34 -10.66 6.50
N ARG A 172 -5.92 -11.39 5.55
CA ARG A 172 -5.22 -12.51 4.91
C ARG A 172 -4.11 -11.99 4.01
N LEU A 173 -2.91 -12.57 4.13
CA LEU A 173 -1.83 -12.34 3.17
C LEU A 173 -2.08 -13.21 1.93
N THR A 174 -2.01 -12.59 0.77
CA THR A 174 -2.04 -13.24 -0.53
C THR A 174 -0.69 -13.03 -1.22
N SER A 175 -0.38 -13.84 -2.24
CA SER A 175 0.92 -13.77 -2.92
C SER A 175 1.22 -12.37 -3.49
N GLU A 176 0.19 -11.66 -3.91
CA GLU A 176 0.31 -10.32 -4.45
C GLU A 176 0.52 -9.21 -3.39
N MET A 177 0.47 -9.55 -2.09
CA MET A 177 0.72 -8.63 -0.97
C MET A 177 2.12 -8.79 -0.37
N VAL A 178 2.83 -9.83 -0.73
CA VAL A 178 4.17 -10.18 -0.27
C VAL A 178 5.19 -9.73 -1.28
#